data_e4a9a4d3b07b858211d692c77bdf1a87
#
_entry.id   e4a9a4d3b07b858211d692c77bdf1a87
#
_cell.length_a   1.000
_cell.length_b   1.000
_cell.length_c   1.000
_cell.angle_alpha   90.00
_cell.angle_beta   90.00
_cell.angle_gamma   90.00
#
_symmetry.space_group_name_H-M   'P 1'
#
loop_
_entity.id
_entity.type
_entity.pdbx_description
1 polymer ?
#
loop_
_entity_poly.entity_id
_entity_poly.type
_entity_poly.pdbx_seq_one_letter_code
_entity_poly.pdbx_strand_id
1 'polypeptide(L)'
;MAKQKERKARKPILLSATLVMFVAVWLWAWLWYGDVLRIARENSFWSPDSLLMYYMEGRPWGALWWCGLALLQLFRWPVLGGAVLALMLSLSTWLVGYCLRLRGWWRVLEYLPATAYLSWMAYQGIDLYFETETGCIMGIPMLAMLVLLTLAIIIRSFSHSHHFPPIFLPPHDESPRQNHIQWAMAVVCVAVPMIMTQLLRPDVRVVTKMQCQMMEHDWRGMAETARKNAELSYRPIAAYYAIALVNTNEQGSRLFDIRLDYDEPYIHGYNGSTSNAANYYLMDCDLTAGLVEPAMHHAMEHLTMNGPTIRALKVLTKCALLRNEWGLAEKYLRILQTVPFENNFVEKYTTMLHKPEAVNADPEFATIRLTEPIHDSFENFYTKPVFLGYNAALMEGRSMNALMNSMVVHIYTKSMPQFLARCEPIAGTTPPLSISEALAMMSGKYPQVAQMFPSLQYNQPRVVSFLNDVRPYIKDYDTRKEHARELFPRWKGYYPYYYFFGNLKATKGHIKENEGSSNQGVN
;
A
#
# COMPACT_ATOMS: atom_id res chain seq x y z
N MET A 1 8.84 76.42 -0.80
CA MET A 1 9.56 75.24 -0.28
C MET A 1 8.53 74.15 0.10
N ALA A 2 8.17 73.30 -0.86
CA ALA A 2 7.24 72.20 -0.61
C ALA A 2 8.06 70.91 -0.50
N LYS A 3 8.11 70.31 0.73
CA LYS A 3 8.72 69.00 0.97
C LYS A 3 7.87 67.92 0.31
N GLN A 4 8.30 67.38 -0.82
CA GLN A 4 7.83 66.14 -1.38
C GLN A 4 8.15 64.99 -0.40
N LYS A 5 7.13 64.51 0.28
CA LYS A 5 7.20 63.23 1.03
C LYS A 5 7.19 62.10 -0.03
N GLU A 6 8.37 61.61 -0.38
CA GLU A 6 8.49 60.35 -1.10
C GLU A 6 7.80 59.23 -0.30
N ARG A 7 6.63 58.80 -0.75
CA ARG A 7 6.02 57.55 -0.33
C ARG A 7 6.96 56.43 -0.80
N LYS A 8 7.80 55.90 0.10
CA LYS A 8 8.46 54.61 -0.10
C LYS A 8 7.34 53.58 -0.39
N ALA A 9 7.09 53.27 -1.65
CA ALA A 9 6.26 52.16 -2.04
C ALA A 9 6.86 50.93 -1.37
N ARG A 10 6.10 50.27 -0.48
CA ARG A 10 6.47 48.96 0.09
C ARG A 10 6.67 48.06 -1.12
N LYS A 11 7.92 47.67 -1.39
CA LYS A 11 8.22 46.63 -2.38
C LYS A 11 7.43 45.39 -1.92
N PRO A 12 6.59 44.78 -2.81
CA PRO A 12 5.93 43.53 -2.44
C PRO A 12 7.02 42.56 -2.01
N ILE A 13 6.80 41.89 -0.89
CA ILE A 13 7.69 40.82 -0.41
C ILE A 13 7.62 39.73 -1.48
N LEU A 14 8.54 39.76 -2.43
CA LEU A 14 8.68 38.68 -3.39
C LEU A 14 9.05 37.42 -2.59
N LEU A 15 8.15 36.44 -2.57
CA LEU A 15 8.41 35.14 -2.00
C LEU A 15 9.70 34.60 -2.62
N SER A 16 10.68 34.24 -1.80
CA SER A 16 11.91 33.67 -2.32
C SER A 16 11.59 32.34 -3.01
N ALA A 17 12.27 32.01 -4.11
CA ALA A 17 12.06 30.75 -4.84
C ALA A 17 12.30 29.53 -3.92
N THR A 18 13.19 29.65 -2.96
CA THR A 18 13.43 28.64 -1.92
C THR A 18 12.20 28.40 -1.05
N LEU A 19 11.47 29.45 -0.68
CA LEU A 19 10.22 29.31 0.08
C LEU A 19 9.11 28.67 -0.76
N VAL A 20 9.02 29.02 -2.05
CA VAL A 20 8.08 28.39 -2.98
C VAL A 20 8.41 26.90 -3.11
N MET A 21 9.67 26.54 -3.25
CA MET A 21 10.12 25.14 -3.27
C MET A 21 9.76 24.42 -1.99
N PHE A 22 10.05 25.02 -0.83
CA PHE A 22 9.68 24.43 0.46
C PHE A 22 8.18 24.12 0.54
N VAL A 23 7.34 25.10 0.21
CA VAL A 23 5.89 24.91 0.25
C VAL A 23 5.43 23.86 -0.74
N ALA A 24 5.96 23.85 -1.97
CA ALA A 24 5.60 22.88 -3.00
C ALA A 24 5.96 21.45 -2.59
N VAL A 25 7.19 21.22 -2.11
CA VAL A 25 7.64 19.90 -1.64
C VAL A 25 6.90 19.48 -0.36
N TRP A 26 6.63 20.42 0.55
CA TRP A 26 5.87 20.13 1.76
C TRP A 26 4.45 19.69 1.44
N LEU A 27 3.73 20.42 0.57
CA LEU A 27 2.39 20.05 0.14
C LEU A 27 2.38 18.71 -0.60
N TRP A 28 3.39 18.45 -1.43
CA TRP A 28 3.56 17.16 -2.09
C TRP A 28 3.76 16.02 -1.07
N ALA A 29 4.70 16.17 -0.15
CA ALA A 29 5.02 15.16 0.86
C ALA A 29 3.89 14.95 1.88
N TRP A 30 3.04 15.96 2.10
CA TRP A 30 1.90 15.86 2.99
C TRP A 30 0.63 15.36 2.31
N LEU A 31 0.18 16.04 1.23
CA LEU A 31 -1.13 15.80 0.62
C LEU A 31 -1.12 14.77 -0.51
N TRP A 32 0.00 14.66 -1.21
CA TRP A 32 0.08 13.79 -2.38
C TRP A 32 0.78 12.45 -2.11
N TYR A 33 1.89 12.46 -1.41
CA TYR A 33 2.72 11.30 -1.16
C TYR A 33 2.77 10.91 0.33
N GLY A 34 1.99 11.57 1.18
CA GLY A 34 2.01 11.42 2.63
C GLY A 34 1.65 10.01 3.10
N ASP A 35 0.65 9.38 2.48
CA ASP A 35 0.26 8.00 2.80
C ASP A 35 1.40 7.02 2.48
N VAL A 36 2.11 7.20 1.35
CA VAL A 36 3.26 6.37 0.97
C VAL A 36 4.37 6.46 2.02
N LEU A 37 4.70 7.68 2.46
CA LEU A 37 5.75 7.91 3.45
C LEU A 37 5.34 7.45 4.86
N ARG A 38 4.05 7.54 5.19
CA ARG A 38 3.50 6.97 6.42
C ARG A 38 3.60 5.44 6.42
N ILE A 39 3.28 4.78 5.30
CA ILE A 39 3.42 3.33 5.16
C ILE A 39 4.89 2.91 5.12
N ALA A 40 5.77 3.70 4.49
CA ALA A 40 7.22 3.47 4.57
C ALA A 40 7.72 3.49 6.02
N ARG A 41 7.20 4.41 6.85
CA ARG A 41 7.48 4.44 8.30
C ARG A 41 6.99 3.16 9.00
N GLU A 42 5.78 2.68 8.72
CA GLU A 42 5.25 1.43 9.31
C GLU A 42 6.07 0.19 8.88
N ASN A 43 6.64 0.20 7.68
CA ASN A 43 7.53 -0.85 7.18
C ASN A 43 9.02 -0.58 7.53
N SER A 44 9.29 0.30 8.47
CA SER A 44 10.62 0.56 9.03
C SER A 44 10.65 0.24 10.52
N PHE A 45 11.85 0.26 11.08
CA PHE A 45 12.03 0.13 12.52
C PHE A 45 13.16 1.06 12.97
N TRP A 46 12.90 1.83 14.00
CA TRP A 46 13.93 2.63 14.67
C TRP A 46 13.69 2.64 16.17
N SER A 47 14.78 2.48 16.89
CA SER A 47 14.80 2.55 18.34
C SER A 47 16.10 3.26 18.77
N PRO A 48 16.10 4.05 19.86
CA PRO A 48 17.31 4.62 20.43
C PRO A 48 18.17 3.58 21.17
N ASP A 49 17.81 2.30 21.13
CA ASP A 49 18.52 1.23 21.79
C ASP A 49 19.94 1.05 21.21
N SER A 50 20.90 0.84 22.09
CA SER A 50 22.30 0.60 21.75
C SER A 50 22.52 -0.65 20.89
N LEU A 51 21.67 -1.68 21.01
CA LEU A 51 21.74 -2.89 20.20
C LEU A 51 21.45 -2.59 18.72
N LEU A 52 20.44 -1.80 18.42
CA LEU A 52 20.16 -1.39 17.05
C LEU A 52 21.30 -0.53 16.50
N MET A 53 21.82 0.39 17.28
CA MET A 53 22.95 1.23 16.89
C MET A 53 24.18 0.37 16.56
N TYR A 54 24.53 -0.58 17.42
CA TYR A 54 25.63 -1.51 17.20
C TYR A 54 25.44 -2.35 15.92
N TYR A 55 24.23 -2.84 15.69
CA TYR A 55 23.90 -3.57 14.47
C TYR A 55 24.06 -2.72 13.20
N MET A 56 23.67 -1.46 13.28
CA MET A 56 23.78 -0.52 12.16
C MET A 56 25.23 -0.09 11.90
N GLU A 57 26.09 0.00 12.93
CA GLU A 57 27.52 0.32 12.78
C GLU A 57 28.25 -0.72 11.91
N GLY A 58 27.85 -1.98 11.96
CA GLY A 58 28.40 -3.06 11.11
C GLY A 58 28.02 -2.99 9.63
N ARG A 59 27.10 -2.08 9.24
CA ARG A 59 26.63 -1.94 7.87
C ARG A 59 27.27 -0.75 7.15
N PRO A 60 27.50 -0.85 5.81
CA PRO A 60 27.91 0.31 5.02
C PRO A 60 26.89 1.43 5.17
N TRP A 61 27.36 2.64 5.51
CA TRP A 61 26.53 3.81 5.74
C TRP A 61 25.54 3.69 6.92
N GLY A 62 25.75 2.74 7.83
CA GLY A 62 24.81 2.40 8.89
C GLY A 62 24.41 3.58 9.79
N ALA A 63 25.37 4.44 10.16
CA ALA A 63 25.08 5.65 10.93
C ALA A 63 24.15 6.61 10.15
N LEU A 64 24.34 6.74 8.83
CA LEU A 64 23.47 7.57 7.98
C LEU A 64 22.07 7.00 7.91
N TRP A 65 21.95 5.68 7.71
CA TRP A 65 20.65 5.01 7.65
C TRP A 65 19.95 5.06 9.01
N TRP A 66 20.67 4.93 10.10
CA TRP A 66 20.10 5.06 11.45
C TRP A 66 19.50 6.46 11.69
N CYS A 67 20.21 7.53 11.30
CA CYS A 67 19.68 8.89 11.35
C CYS A 67 18.48 9.06 10.41
N GLY A 68 18.55 8.48 9.20
CA GLY A 68 17.47 8.51 8.23
C GLY A 68 16.21 7.83 8.75
N LEU A 69 16.34 6.67 9.39
CA LEU A 69 15.25 5.95 10.05
C LEU A 69 14.65 6.76 11.20
N ALA A 70 15.48 7.45 12.00
CA ALA A 70 15.00 8.33 13.08
C ALA A 70 14.11 9.45 12.52
N LEU A 71 14.57 10.13 11.45
CA LEU A 71 13.81 11.19 10.80
C LEU A 71 12.55 10.66 10.12
N LEU A 72 12.57 9.44 9.61
CA LEU A 72 11.41 8.80 8.99
C LEU A 72 10.28 8.59 10.01
N GLN A 73 10.59 8.43 11.31
CA GLN A 73 9.56 8.31 12.34
C GLN A 73 8.62 9.53 12.40
N LEU A 74 9.08 10.70 11.97
CA LEU A 74 8.26 11.93 11.92
C LEU A 74 7.08 11.82 10.95
N PHE A 75 7.11 10.86 10.01
CA PHE A 75 5.97 10.58 9.12
C PHE A 75 4.82 9.84 9.81
N ARG A 76 4.90 9.60 11.12
CA ARG A 76 3.68 9.37 11.92
C ARG A 76 2.66 10.47 11.67
N TRP A 77 3.14 11.69 11.49
CA TRP A 77 2.38 12.84 11.03
C TRP A 77 2.98 13.36 9.72
N PRO A 78 2.36 13.05 8.56
CA PRO A 78 2.89 13.46 7.25
C PRO A 78 3.17 14.97 7.12
N VAL A 79 2.42 15.79 7.87
CA VAL A 79 2.66 17.25 7.95
C VAL A 79 4.07 17.54 8.46
N LEU A 80 4.47 16.90 9.56
CA LEU A 80 5.75 17.14 10.21
C LEU A 80 6.91 16.51 9.43
N GLY A 81 6.79 15.22 9.07
CA GLY A 81 7.80 14.53 8.27
C GLY A 81 8.02 15.21 6.91
N GLY A 82 6.92 15.61 6.27
CA GLY A 82 6.95 16.36 5.01
C GLY A 82 7.63 17.73 5.14
N ALA A 83 7.43 18.44 6.24
CA ALA A 83 8.12 19.72 6.50
C ALA A 83 9.64 19.55 6.63
N VAL A 84 10.09 18.49 7.31
CA VAL A 84 11.52 18.20 7.47
C VAL A 84 12.15 17.81 6.13
N LEU A 85 11.47 16.94 5.34
CA LEU A 85 11.92 16.58 4.01
C LEU A 85 12.00 17.80 3.08
N ALA A 86 10.96 18.64 3.09
CA ALA A 86 10.92 19.87 2.30
C ALA A 86 12.02 20.85 2.70
N LEU A 87 12.33 20.97 4.00
CA LEU A 87 13.41 21.79 4.48
C LEU A 87 14.77 21.30 3.97
N MET A 88 15.04 20.00 4.06
CA MET A 88 16.30 19.41 3.57
C MET A 88 16.47 19.61 2.07
N LEU A 89 15.44 19.34 1.27
CA LEU A 89 15.52 19.47 -0.18
C LEU A 89 15.61 20.94 -0.63
N SER A 90 14.85 21.83 -0.01
CA SER A 90 14.90 23.26 -0.35
C SER A 90 16.23 23.90 0.02
N LEU A 91 16.77 23.54 1.18
CA LEU A 91 18.09 24.00 1.59
C LEU A 91 19.18 23.42 0.69
N SER A 92 19.10 22.15 0.33
CA SER A 92 20.04 21.53 -0.62
C SER A 92 20.00 22.21 -1.99
N THR A 93 18.81 22.53 -2.51
CA THR A 93 18.64 23.25 -3.78
C THR A 93 19.31 24.64 -3.71
N TRP A 94 19.07 25.38 -2.65
CA TRP A 94 19.72 26.67 -2.41
C TRP A 94 21.25 26.55 -2.31
N LEU A 95 21.76 25.55 -1.57
CA LEU A 95 23.19 25.28 -1.42
C LEU A 95 23.86 24.89 -2.74
N VAL A 96 23.18 24.13 -3.63
CA VAL A 96 23.70 23.81 -4.97
C VAL A 96 23.95 25.09 -5.76
N GLY A 97 22.97 25.99 -5.78
CA GLY A 97 23.12 27.29 -6.48
C GLY A 97 24.26 28.12 -5.92
N TYR A 98 24.39 28.09 -4.59
CA TYR A 98 25.47 28.78 -3.89
C TYR A 98 26.86 28.20 -4.21
N CYS A 99 27.05 26.88 -4.05
CA CYS A 99 28.34 26.21 -4.25
C CYS A 99 28.79 26.29 -5.71
N LEU A 100 27.88 26.14 -6.66
CA LEU A 100 28.18 26.19 -8.09
C LEU A 100 28.16 27.62 -8.66
N ARG A 101 27.81 28.61 -7.85
CA ARG A 101 27.71 30.02 -8.25
C ARG A 101 26.87 30.22 -9.52
N LEU A 102 25.75 29.50 -9.62
CA LEU A 102 24.89 29.53 -10.78
C LEU A 102 24.24 30.91 -10.95
N ARG A 103 24.23 31.43 -12.19
CA ARG A 103 23.66 32.73 -12.53
C ARG A 103 22.74 32.63 -13.76
N GLY A 104 21.78 33.50 -13.84
CA GLY A 104 20.87 33.57 -14.97
C GLY A 104 20.12 32.27 -15.20
N TRP A 105 20.10 31.78 -16.42
CA TRP A 105 19.42 30.53 -16.81
C TRP A 105 19.97 29.25 -16.19
N TRP A 106 21.26 29.24 -15.86
CA TRP A 106 21.91 28.08 -15.24
C TRP A 106 21.37 27.77 -13.84
N ARG A 107 20.67 28.70 -13.20
CA ARG A 107 20.01 28.46 -11.92
C ARG A 107 18.90 27.41 -11.97
N VAL A 108 18.41 27.06 -13.17
CA VAL A 108 17.49 25.91 -13.36
C VAL A 108 18.14 24.61 -12.89
N LEU A 109 19.45 24.46 -13.00
CA LEU A 109 20.18 23.26 -12.55
C LEU A 109 20.15 23.07 -11.03
N GLU A 110 19.85 24.12 -10.25
CA GLU A 110 19.72 24.01 -8.78
C GLU A 110 18.65 22.99 -8.39
N TYR A 111 17.59 22.87 -9.18
CA TYR A 111 16.44 22.02 -8.92
C TYR A 111 16.64 20.55 -9.36
N LEU A 112 17.63 20.29 -10.22
CA LEU A 112 17.82 18.96 -10.80
C LEU A 112 18.04 17.84 -9.77
N PRO A 113 18.90 18.00 -8.74
CA PRO A 113 19.12 16.94 -7.75
C PRO A 113 17.84 16.59 -6.96
N ALA A 114 17.08 17.61 -6.53
CA ALA A 114 15.84 17.39 -5.81
C ALA A 114 14.76 16.75 -6.71
N THR A 115 14.62 17.21 -7.97
CA THR A 115 13.71 16.60 -8.94
C THR A 115 14.07 15.14 -9.21
N ALA A 116 15.35 14.84 -9.41
CA ALA A 116 15.84 13.48 -9.64
C ALA A 116 15.56 12.58 -8.43
N TYR A 117 15.78 13.09 -7.22
CA TYR A 117 15.51 12.35 -5.98
C TYR A 117 14.01 12.05 -5.81
N LEU A 118 13.13 13.05 -5.96
CA LEU A 118 11.68 12.85 -5.87
C LEU A 118 11.15 11.93 -6.98
N SER A 119 11.74 12.02 -8.19
CA SER A 119 11.40 11.14 -9.31
C SER A 119 11.86 9.71 -9.06
N TRP A 120 13.02 9.52 -8.42
CA TRP A 120 13.47 8.19 -7.99
C TRP A 120 12.50 7.57 -6.99
N MET A 121 12.05 8.32 -5.97
CA MET A 121 11.04 7.84 -5.03
C MET A 121 9.73 7.45 -5.75
N ALA A 122 9.29 8.27 -6.70
CA ALA A 122 8.09 8.01 -7.49
C ALA A 122 8.22 6.74 -8.35
N TYR A 123 9.40 6.50 -8.92
CA TYR A 123 9.71 5.32 -9.72
C TYR A 123 9.72 4.04 -8.88
N GLN A 124 10.33 4.08 -7.70
CA GLN A 124 10.38 2.94 -6.79
C GLN A 124 8.98 2.47 -6.35
N GLY A 125 8.09 3.41 -6.13
CA GLY A 125 6.72 3.07 -5.74
C GLY A 125 6.67 2.24 -4.46
N ILE A 126 6.07 1.03 -4.50
CA ILE A 126 5.98 0.11 -3.36
C ILE A 126 7.37 -0.39 -2.94
N ASP A 127 8.28 -0.59 -3.89
CA ASP A 127 9.62 -1.11 -3.66
C ASP A 127 10.47 -0.15 -2.79
N LEU A 128 10.04 1.11 -2.66
CA LEU A 128 10.65 2.10 -1.78
C LEU A 128 10.76 1.64 -0.32
N TYR A 129 9.83 0.80 0.12
CA TYR A 129 9.78 0.32 1.50
C TYR A 129 9.80 -1.20 1.63
N PHE A 130 9.95 -1.93 0.51
CA PHE A 130 10.13 -3.39 0.51
C PHE A 130 11.53 -3.84 0.12
N GLU A 131 12.10 -3.28 -0.93
CA GLU A 131 13.39 -3.70 -1.46
C GLU A 131 14.50 -2.71 -1.11
N THR A 132 14.14 -1.45 -0.86
CA THR A 132 15.11 -0.41 -0.56
C THR A 132 15.26 -0.25 0.95
N GLU A 133 16.49 -0.02 1.40
CA GLU A 133 16.73 0.36 2.81
C GLU A 133 15.94 1.65 3.13
N THR A 134 14.92 1.55 3.95
CA THR A 134 13.99 2.66 4.23
C THR A 134 14.65 3.88 4.85
N GLY A 135 15.80 3.70 5.51
CA GLY A 135 16.63 4.80 6.03
C GLY A 135 17.14 5.75 4.95
N CYS A 136 17.25 5.29 3.69
CA CYS A 136 17.69 6.13 2.57
C CYS A 136 16.68 7.24 2.24
N ILE A 137 15.38 7.04 2.56
CA ILE A 137 14.32 8.03 2.28
C ILE A 137 14.61 9.39 2.93
N MET A 138 15.15 9.40 4.14
CA MET A 138 15.53 10.64 4.82
C MET A 138 17.06 10.81 4.88
N GLY A 139 17.81 9.71 4.82
CA GLY A 139 19.26 9.72 4.88
C GLY A 139 19.92 10.37 3.67
N ILE A 140 19.45 10.08 2.45
CA ILE A 140 20.01 10.68 1.23
C ILE A 140 19.85 12.21 1.20
N PRO A 141 18.65 12.79 1.42
CA PRO A 141 18.50 14.24 1.48
C PRO A 141 19.32 14.87 2.62
N MET A 142 19.40 14.20 3.77
CA MET A 142 20.21 14.65 4.90
C MET A 142 21.71 14.67 4.53
N LEU A 143 22.22 13.61 3.93
CA LEU A 143 23.61 13.53 3.48
C LEU A 143 23.92 14.62 2.44
N ALA A 144 23.06 14.77 1.43
CA ALA A 144 23.20 15.78 0.40
C ALA A 144 23.27 17.18 1.02
N MET A 145 22.38 17.48 1.95
CA MET A 145 22.35 18.76 2.68
C MET A 145 23.66 18.98 3.48
N LEU A 146 24.12 17.98 4.23
CA LEU A 146 25.33 18.08 5.04
C LEU A 146 26.60 18.27 4.19
N VAL A 147 26.72 17.51 3.10
CA VAL A 147 27.86 17.62 2.15
C VAL A 147 27.87 19.01 1.51
N LEU A 148 26.73 19.48 1.03
CA LEU A 148 26.63 20.80 0.42
C LEU A 148 26.89 21.92 1.44
N LEU A 149 26.41 21.76 2.67
CA LEU A 149 26.69 22.72 3.76
C LEU A 149 28.17 22.79 4.08
N THR A 150 28.84 21.64 4.21
CA THR A 150 30.29 21.55 4.44
C THR A 150 31.05 22.22 3.30
N LEU A 151 30.68 21.91 2.06
CA LEU A 151 31.28 22.51 0.88
C LEU A 151 31.08 24.05 0.86
N ALA A 152 29.90 24.52 1.22
CA ALA A 152 29.61 25.95 1.31
C ALA A 152 30.48 26.64 2.38
N ILE A 153 30.70 26.01 3.54
CA ILE A 153 31.57 26.51 4.60
C ILE A 153 33.02 26.58 4.10
N ILE A 154 33.51 25.55 3.42
CA ILE A 154 34.86 25.51 2.84
C ILE A 154 35.02 26.66 1.83
N ILE A 155 34.10 26.76 0.86
CA ILE A 155 34.12 27.83 -0.14
C ILE A 155 34.14 29.22 0.53
N ARG A 156 33.36 29.39 1.60
CA ARG A 156 33.34 30.64 2.38
C ARG A 156 34.67 30.95 3.05
N SER A 157 35.33 29.95 3.67
CA SER A 157 36.61 30.10 4.32
C SER A 157 37.69 30.53 3.34
N PHE A 158 37.76 29.92 2.17
CA PHE A 158 38.67 30.30 1.10
C PHE A 158 38.34 31.67 0.51
N SER A 159 37.05 32.05 0.46
CA SER A 159 36.61 33.36 -0.06
C SER A 159 36.97 34.53 0.85
N HIS A 160 37.00 34.34 2.14
CA HIS A 160 37.45 35.40 3.10
C HIS A 160 38.91 35.75 2.93
N SER A 161 39.75 34.84 2.45
CA SER A 161 41.17 35.05 2.17
C SER A 161 41.43 35.90 0.92
N HIS A 162 40.47 36.01 0.00
CA HIS A 162 40.64 36.61 -1.34
C HIS A 162 39.56 37.60 -1.76
N HIS A 163 39.11 38.53 -0.95
CA HIS A 163 38.20 39.66 -1.32
C HIS A 163 36.95 39.25 -2.17
N PHE A 164 36.34 38.12 -1.86
CA PHE A 164 35.09 37.72 -2.50
C PHE A 164 33.86 38.39 -1.84
N PRO A 165 32.83 38.79 -2.61
CA PRO A 165 31.65 39.43 -2.07
C PRO A 165 30.92 38.55 -1.05
N PRO A 166 30.31 39.12 -0.02
CA PRO A 166 29.61 38.37 1.01
C PRO A 166 28.42 37.59 0.44
N ILE A 167 28.24 36.40 0.94
CA ILE A 167 27.42 35.29 0.47
C ILE A 167 25.91 35.57 0.51
N PHE A 168 25.47 36.45 1.39
CA PHE A 168 24.04 36.68 1.66
C PHE A 168 23.41 37.87 0.90
N LEU A 169 24.16 38.49 0.02
CA LEU A 169 23.58 39.51 -0.85
C LEU A 169 23.04 38.84 -2.11
N PRO A 170 21.74 38.95 -2.40
CA PRO A 170 21.22 38.55 -3.70
C PRO A 170 22.00 39.33 -4.77
N PRO A 171 22.36 38.72 -5.92
CA PRO A 171 22.98 39.45 -7.01
C PRO A 171 22.08 40.62 -7.36
N HIS A 172 22.67 41.83 -7.42
CA HIS A 172 21.95 43.11 -7.50
C HIS A 172 21.08 43.32 -8.76
N ASP A 173 21.13 42.36 -9.71
CA ASP A 173 20.51 42.46 -11.03
C ASP A 173 19.63 41.27 -11.43
N GLU A 174 18.91 40.64 -10.49
CA GLU A 174 17.90 39.68 -10.89
C GLU A 174 16.68 40.38 -11.49
N SER A 175 16.50 40.21 -12.78
CA SER A 175 15.31 40.72 -13.46
C SER A 175 14.05 40.02 -12.90
N PRO A 176 12.90 40.69 -12.78
CA PRO A 176 11.65 40.07 -12.32
C PRO A 176 11.30 38.77 -13.09
N ARG A 177 11.71 38.72 -14.36
CA ARG A 177 11.51 37.55 -15.24
C ARG A 177 12.28 36.31 -14.76
N GLN A 178 13.47 36.48 -14.19
CA GLN A 178 14.26 35.35 -13.65
C GLN A 178 13.63 34.74 -12.40
N ASN A 179 13.01 35.56 -11.54
CA ASN A 179 12.29 35.07 -10.37
C ASN A 179 11.07 34.21 -10.76
N HIS A 180 10.32 34.61 -11.79
CA HIS A 180 9.18 33.80 -12.27
C HIS A 180 9.62 32.44 -12.83
N ILE A 181 10.77 32.36 -13.50
CA ILE A 181 11.33 31.09 -13.98
C ILE A 181 11.69 30.18 -12.82
N GLN A 182 12.31 30.70 -11.77
CA GLN A 182 12.66 29.91 -10.60
C GLN A 182 11.44 29.41 -9.85
N TRP A 183 10.39 30.20 -9.72
CA TRP A 183 9.11 29.74 -9.16
C TRP A 183 8.50 28.62 -10.01
N ALA A 184 8.50 28.80 -11.33
CA ALA A 184 8.03 27.76 -12.24
C ALA A 184 8.83 26.47 -12.08
N MET A 185 10.15 26.54 -11.95
CA MET A 185 11.02 25.38 -11.75
C MET A 185 10.78 24.71 -10.40
N ALA A 186 10.53 25.47 -9.35
CA ALA A 186 10.15 24.90 -8.04
C ALA A 186 8.85 24.09 -8.12
N VAL A 187 7.87 24.55 -8.90
CA VAL A 187 6.64 23.80 -9.16
C VAL A 187 6.89 22.57 -10.06
N VAL A 188 7.69 22.72 -11.11
CA VAL A 188 8.07 21.62 -12.02
C VAL A 188 8.79 20.50 -11.25
N CYS A 189 9.64 20.84 -10.28
CA CYS A 189 10.32 19.88 -9.42
C CYS A 189 9.37 18.90 -8.73
N VAL A 190 8.17 19.34 -8.40
CA VAL A 190 7.13 18.50 -7.76
C VAL A 190 6.17 17.91 -8.81
N ALA A 191 5.86 18.65 -9.87
CA ALA A 191 4.94 18.17 -10.90
C ALA A 191 5.48 16.95 -11.66
N VAL A 192 6.79 16.89 -11.92
CA VAL A 192 7.41 15.75 -12.62
C VAL A 192 7.21 14.44 -11.83
N PRO A 193 7.62 14.30 -10.56
CA PRO A 193 7.37 13.08 -9.80
C PRO A 193 5.88 12.76 -9.62
N MET A 194 4.99 13.77 -9.55
CA MET A 194 3.54 13.54 -9.51
C MET A 194 3.06 12.85 -10.80
N ILE A 195 3.47 13.36 -11.95
CA ILE A 195 3.13 12.77 -13.26
C ILE A 195 3.73 11.39 -13.39
N MET A 196 4.99 11.20 -12.98
CA MET A 196 5.63 9.88 -12.98
C MET A 196 4.89 8.87 -12.12
N THR A 197 4.50 9.23 -10.90
CA THR A 197 3.70 8.36 -10.03
C THR A 197 2.40 7.96 -10.71
N GLN A 198 1.68 8.92 -11.31
CA GLN A 198 0.38 8.65 -11.93
C GLN A 198 0.49 7.78 -13.19
N LEU A 199 1.57 7.92 -13.97
CA LEU A 199 1.76 7.17 -15.22
C LEU A 199 2.39 5.79 -15.00
N LEU A 200 3.37 5.69 -14.11
CA LEU A 200 4.16 4.48 -13.93
C LEU A 200 3.67 3.60 -12.78
N ARG A 201 3.21 4.19 -11.68
CA ARG A 201 2.83 3.50 -10.45
C ARG A 201 1.51 4.04 -9.87
N PRO A 202 0.41 4.02 -10.62
CA PRO A 202 -0.88 4.54 -10.16
C PRO A 202 -1.44 3.76 -8.96
N ASP A 203 -1.04 2.49 -8.80
CA ASP A 203 -1.41 1.59 -7.70
C ASP A 203 -0.92 2.09 -6.33
N VAL A 204 0.29 2.65 -6.27
CA VAL A 204 0.98 2.96 -5.00
C VAL A 204 0.15 3.84 -4.08
N ARG A 205 -0.39 4.93 -4.62
CA ARG A 205 -1.20 5.87 -3.84
C ARG A 205 -2.52 5.27 -3.38
N VAL A 206 -3.14 4.44 -4.21
CA VAL A 206 -4.40 3.78 -3.87
C VAL A 206 -4.15 2.75 -2.77
N VAL A 207 -3.14 1.90 -2.93
CA VAL A 207 -2.79 0.85 -1.96
C VAL A 207 -2.41 1.46 -0.61
N THR A 208 -1.50 2.43 -0.59
CA THR A 208 -1.04 3.04 0.67
C THR A 208 -2.15 3.82 1.38
N LYS A 209 -3.05 4.46 0.63
CA LYS A 209 -4.25 5.06 1.21
C LYS A 209 -5.15 4.02 1.86
N MET A 210 -5.39 2.88 1.20
CA MET A 210 -6.18 1.79 1.76
C MET A 210 -5.51 1.20 3.01
N GLN A 211 -4.18 1.08 3.03
CA GLN A 211 -3.44 0.66 4.22
C GLN A 211 -3.59 1.65 5.38
N CYS A 212 -3.53 2.96 5.11
CA CYS A 212 -3.77 3.97 6.14
C CYS A 212 -5.21 3.89 6.68
N GLN A 213 -6.20 3.72 5.81
CA GLN A 213 -7.60 3.53 6.20
C GLN A 213 -7.79 2.25 7.02
N MET A 214 -7.09 1.16 6.68
CA MET A 214 -7.08 -0.07 7.49
C MET A 214 -6.54 0.18 8.90
N MET A 215 -5.44 0.92 9.04
CA MET A 215 -4.87 1.28 10.34
C MET A 215 -5.81 2.16 11.19
N GLU A 216 -6.69 2.90 10.53
CA GLU A 216 -7.71 3.77 11.13
C GLU A 216 -9.07 3.07 11.32
N HIS A 217 -9.17 1.78 10.92
CA HIS A 217 -10.41 0.99 10.90
C HIS A 217 -11.54 1.62 10.06
N ASP A 218 -11.18 2.47 9.07
CA ASP A 218 -12.13 3.05 8.11
C ASP A 218 -12.43 2.08 6.96
N TRP A 219 -13.12 0.99 7.27
CA TRP A 219 -13.44 -0.08 6.32
C TRP A 219 -14.30 0.40 5.16
N ARG A 220 -15.25 1.30 5.42
CA ARG A 220 -16.11 1.86 4.37
C ARG A 220 -15.34 2.77 3.43
N GLY A 221 -14.53 3.66 3.97
CA GLY A 221 -13.64 4.51 3.17
C GLY A 221 -12.66 3.70 2.33
N MET A 222 -12.12 2.61 2.89
CA MET A 222 -11.23 1.68 2.20
C MET A 222 -11.93 1.00 1.02
N ALA A 223 -13.16 0.49 1.21
CA ALA A 223 -13.95 -0.09 0.15
C ALA A 223 -14.32 0.93 -0.94
N GLU A 224 -14.65 2.17 -0.56
CA GLU A 224 -14.90 3.25 -1.52
C GLU A 224 -13.66 3.65 -2.30
N THR A 225 -12.49 3.67 -1.65
CA THR A 225 -11.22 3.96 -2.32
C THR A 225 -10.95 2.95 -3.42
N ALA A 226 -11.15 1.66 -3.18
CA ALA A 226 -11.03 0.63 -4.20
C ALA A 226 -12.05 0.83 -5.34
N ARG A 227 -13.33 1.07 -5.02
CA ARG A 227 -14.39 1.26 -6.03
C ARG A 227 -14.21 2.51 -6.89
N LYS A 228 -13.66 3.60 -6.34
CA LYS A 228 -13.30 4.81 -7.11
C LYS A 228 -12.16 4.55 -8.09
N ASN A 229 -11.35 3.54 -7.82
CA ASN A 229 -10.22 3.12 -8.65
C ASN A 229 -10.44 1.73 -9.27
N ALA A 230 -11.69 1.36 -9.51
CA ALA A 230 -12.10 0.02 -9.95
C ALA A 230 -11.47 -0.42 -11.30
N GLU A 231 -11.04 0.53 -12.12
CA GLU A 231 -10.34 0.27 -13.38
C GLU A 231 -8.89 -0.19 -13.20
N LEU A 232 -8.30 0.05 -12.02
CA LEU A 232 -6.95 -0.39 -11.70
C LEU A 232 -6.98 -1.87 -11.32
N SER A 233 -6.35 -2.70 -12.16
CA SER A 233 -6.29 -4.14 -11.96
C SER A 233 -4.97 -4.53 -11.28
N TYR A 234 -4.87 -4.26 -9.98
CA TYR A 234 -3.72 -4.60 -9.16
C TYR A 234 -4.12 -5.51 -8.00
N ARG A 235 -3.37 -6.59 -7.80
CA ARG A 235 -3.64 -7.58 -6.75
C ARG A 235 -3.72 -6.99 -5.34
N PRO A 236 -2.81 -6.10 -4.89
CA PRO A 236 -2.93 -5.48 -3.57
C PRO A 236 -4.21 -4.69 -3.37
N ILE A 237 -4.73 -4.02 -4.40
CA ILE A 237 -6.02 -3.32 -4.33
C ILE A 237 -7.15 -4.32 -4.07
N ALA A 238 -7.14 -5.45 -4.79
CA ALA A 238 -8.12 -6.50 -4.59
C ALA A 238 -8.04 -7.11 -3.18
N ALA A 239 -6.82 -7.33 -2.67
CA ALA A 239 -6.59 -7.85 -1.33
C ALA A 239 -7.15 -6.92 -0.24
N TYR A 240 -6.77 -5.66 -0.24
CA TYR A 240 -7.27 -4.69 0.74
C TYR A 240 -8.78 -4.41 0.57
N TYR A 241 -9.29 -4.47 -0.66
CA TYR A 241 -10.73 -4.40 -0.88
C TYR A 241 -11.48 -5.57 -0.25
N ALA A 242 -10.96 -6.79 -0.39
CA ALA A 242 -11.53 -7.97 0.23
C ALA A 242 -11.51 -7.87 1.77
N ILE A 243 -10.42 -7.38 2.37
CA ILE A 243 -10.34 -7.10 3.82
C ILE A 243 -11.44 -6.14 4.25
N ALA A 244 -11.63 -5.04 3.51
CA ALA A 244 -12.69 -4.08 3.80
C ALA A 244 -14.09 -4.70 3.75
N LEU A 245 -14.36 -5.54 2.73
CA LEU A 245 -15.64 -6.20 2.55
C LEU A 245 -15.94 -7.23 3.64
N VAL A 246 -14.94 -7.96 4.13
CA VAL A 246 -15.10 -8.88 5.26
C VAL A 246 -15.50 -8.12 6.51
N ASN A 247 -14.85 -6.99 6.78
CA ASN A 247 -15.15 -6.17 7.95
C ASN A 247 -16.49 -5.40 7.84
N THR A 248 -17.06 -5.29 6.63
CA THR A 248 -18.40 -4.70 6.41
C THR A 248 -19.47 -5.74 6.11
N ASN A 249 -19.14 -7.04 6.10
CA ASN A 249 -20.02 -8.15 5.71
C ASN A 249 -20.61 -8.03 4.29
N GLU A 250 -19.86 -7.41 3.36
CA GLU A 250 -20.28 -7.19 1.98
C GLU A 250 -19.57 -8.11 0.97
N GLN A 251 -18.70 -9.04 1.42
CA GLN A 251 -17.86 -9.89 0.56
C GLN A 251 -18.68 -10.74 -0.42
N GLY A 252 -19.81 -11.29 0.01
CA GLY A 252 -20.70 -12.11 -0.82
C GLY A 252 -21.49 -11.34 -1.87
N SER A 253 -21.47 -10.00 -1.82
CA SER A 253 -22.28 -9.16 -2.71
C SER A 253 -21.46 -8.26 -3.62
N ARG A 254 -20.26 -7.83 -3.21
CA ARG A 254 -19.57 -6.68 -3.82
C ARG A 254 -18.12 -6.94 -4.23
N LEU A 255 -17.58 -8.15 -4.03
CA LEU A 255 -16.18 -8.45 -4.36
C LEU A 255 -15.86 -8.13 -5.83
N PHE A 256 -16.82 -8.32 -6.74
CA PHE A 256 -16.64 -8.15 -8.17
C PHE A 256 -16.94 -6.72 -8.67
N ASP A 257 -17.12 -5.76 -7.78
CA ASP A 257 -17.30 -4.33 -8.12
C ASP A 257 -16.02 -3.67 -8.67
N ILE A 258 -14.88 -4.33 -8.56
CA ILE A 258 -13.58 -3.89 -9.09
C ILE A 258 -13.04 -4.89 -10.11
N ARG A 259 -12.08 -4.46 -10.93
CA ARG A 259 -11.40 -5.38 -11.85
C ARG A 259 -10.50 -6.33 -11.08
N LEU A 260 -10.62 -7.63 -11.40
CA LEU A 260 -9.86 -8.71 -10.79
C LEU A 260 -9.09 -9.53 -11.84
N ASP A 261 -8.81 -8.92 -12.99
CA ASP A 261 -8.09 -9.49 -14.14
C ASP A 261 -6.59 -9.07 -14.14
N TYR A 262 -6.03 -8.84 -12.95
CA TYR A 262 -4.62 -8.48 -12.80
C TYR A 262 -3.70 -9.62 -13.24
N ASP A 263 -2.55 -9.23 -13.80
CA ASP A 263 -1.48 -10.18 -14.08
C ASP A 263 -0.93 -10.75 -12.76
N GLU A 264 -0.31 -11.93 -12.82
CA GLU A 264 0.36 -12.51 -11.65
C GLU A 264 1.28 -11.47 -11.00
N PRO A 265 1.49 -11.57 -9.67
CA PRO A 265 2.27 -10.59 -8.96
C PRO A 265 3.69 -10.60 -9.50
N TYR A 266 3.90 -9.81 -10.54
CA TYR A 266 5.24 -9.46 -10.98
C TYR A 266 5.70 -8.38 -10.02
N ILE A 267 6.48 -8.79 -9.09
CA ILE A 267 7.30 -7.89 -8.35
C ILE A 267 8.56 -7.76 -9.15
N HIS A 268 8.75 -6.57 -9.72
CA HIS A 268 9.97 -6.23 -10.40
C HIS A 268 11.11 -6.24 -9.40
N GLY A 269 11.87 -7.27 -9.39
CA GLY A 269 13.06 -7.32 -8.63
C GLY A 269 13.47 -8.76 -8.39
N TYR A 270 14.59 -9.13 -8.92
CA TYR A 270 15.33 -10.36 -8.69
C TYR A 270 14.77 -11.67 -9.29
N ASN A 271 15.26 -11.98 -10.51
CA ASN A 271 15.56 -13.33 -10.99
C ASN A 271 14.65 -14.47 -10.52
N GLY A 272 13.33 -14.33 -10.69
CA GLY A 272 12.41 -15.44 -10.52
C GLY A 272 12.20 -15.92 -9.08
N SER A 273 12.72 -15.25 -8.06
CA SER A 273 12.29 -15.44 -6.70
C SER A 273 10.93 -14.75 -6.54
N THR A 274 9.94 -15.46 -6.03
CA THR A 274 8.72 -14.88 -5.47
C THR A 274 9.16 -13.90 -4.40
N SER A 275 9.25 -12.64 -4.76
CA SER A 275 9.84 -11.66 -3.88
C SER A 275 8.94 -11.43 -2.67
N ASN A 276 9.57 -11.07 -1.56
CA ASN A 276 8.96 -10.75 -0.28
C ASN A 276 7.81 -9.74 -0.36
N ALA A 277 7.74 -8.94 -1.42
CA ALA A 277 6.68 -7.99 -1.64
C ALA A 277 5.35 -8.65 -2.05
N ALA A 278 5.32 -9.90 -2.55
CA ALA A 278 4.06 -10.64 -2.73
C ALA A 278 3.37 -10.89 -1.39
N ASN A 279 4.16 -11.03 -0.34
CA ASN A 279 3.66 -11.43 0.97
C ASN A 279 3.27 -10.24 1.86
N TYR A 280 3.53 -9.01 1.44
CA TYR A 280 3.32 -7.86 2.33
C TYR A 280 1.86 -7.62 2.73
N TYR A 281 0.91 -8.02 1.90
CA TYR A 281 -0.51 -7.93 2.23
C TYR A 281 -1.08 -9.26 2.76
N LEU A 282 -0.37 -10.39 2.62
CA LEU A 282 -0.86 -11.70 3.03
C LEU A 282 -1.08 -11.78 4.54
N MET A 283 -0.16 -11.27 5.34
CA MET A 283 -0.33 -11.25 6.79
C MET A 283 -1.62 -10.53 7.23
N ASP A 284 -2.03 -9.47 6.54
CA ASP A 284 -3.28 -8.77 6.83
C ASP A 284 -4.50 -9.56 6.35
N CYS A 285 -4.41 -10.18 5.17
CA CYS A 285 -5.46 -11.01 4.60
C CYS A 285 -5.72 -12.24 5.47
N ASP A 286 -4.66 -12.93 5.87
CA ASP A 286 -4.76 -14.13 6.71
C ASP A 286 -5.31 -13.80 8.09
N LEU A 287 -4.83 -12.73 8.71
CA LEU A 287 -5.35 -12.28 10.00
C LEU A 287 -6.84 -11.94 9.90
N THR A 288 -7.26 -11.24 8.82
CA THR A 288 -8.66 -10.91 8.58
C THR A 288 -9.53 -12.15 8.32
N ALA A 289 -8.97 -13.15 7.65
CA ALA A 289 -9.63 -14.43 7.40
C ALA A 289 -9.68 -15.35 8.63
N GLY A 290 -9.12 -14.94 9.77
CA GLY A 290 -9.04 -15.74 10.98
C GLY A 290 -7.94 -16.81 10.98
N LEU A 291 -7.06 -16.77 9.97
CA LEU A 291 -5.90 -17.66 9.85
C LEU A 291 -4.73 -17.09 10.64
N VAL A 292 -4.78 -17.22 11.96
CA VAL A 292 -3.83 -16.59 12.88
C VAL A 292 -2.41 -17.16 12.72
N GLU A 293 -2.27 -18.48 12.52
CA GLU A 293 -0.95 -19.11 12.33
C GLU A 293 -0.28 -18.70 11.00
N PRO A 294 -0.97 -18.74 9.84
CA PRO A 294 -0.43 -18.19 8.60
C PRO A 294 -0.05 -16.72 8.71
N ALA A 295 -0.90 -15.89 9.34
CA ALA A 295 -0.60 -14.47 9.55
C ALA A 295 0.67 -14.27 10.39
N MET A 296 0.82 -15.04 11.47
CA MET A 296 2.01 -15.04 12.31
C MET A 296 3.25 -15.50 11.53
N HIS A 297 3.11 -16.57 10.72
CA HIS A 297 4.19 -17.07 9.87
C HIS A 297 4.68 -16.01 8.88
N HIS A 298 3.78 -15.40 8.12
CA HIS A 298 4.16 -14.36 7.16
C HIS A 298 4.79 -13.13 7.83
N ALA A 299 4.32 -12.75 9.01
CA ALA A 299 4.92 -11.66 9.77
C ALA A 299 6.32 -12.03 10.31
N MET A 300 6.53 -13.27 10.74
CA MET A 300 7.85 -13.78 11.17
C MET A 300 8.81 -13.94 10.01
N GLU A 301 8.34 -14.44 8.86
CA GLU A 301 9.13 -14.52 7.63
C GLU A 301 9.62 -13.13 7.22
N HIS A 302 8.70 -12.14 7.20
CA HIS A 302 9.06 -10.76 6.91
C HIS A 302 10.12 -10.22 7.89
N LEU A 303 9.95 -10.47 9.19
CA LEU A 303 10.92 -10.07 10.21
C LEU A 303 12.28 -10.72 10.00
N THR A 304 12.30 -11.97 9.60
CA THR A 304 13.55 -12.73 9.39
C THR A 304 14.28 -12.27 8.13
N MET A 305 13.56 -12.02 7.07
CA MET A 305 14.12 -11.65 5.76
C MET A 305 14.52 -10.17 5.67
N ASN A 306 13.68 -9.29 6.20
CA ASN A 306 13.82 -7.84 6.03
C ASN A 306 14.22 -7.12 7.33
N GLY A 307 14.31 -7.84 8.44
CA GLY A 307 14.49 -7.25 9.78
C GLY A 307 13.16 -6.78 10.40
N PRO A 308 13.22 -6.25 11.63
CA PRO A 308 12.04 -5.80 12.34
C PRO A 308 11.39 -4.62 11.62
N THR A 309 10.05 -4.66 11.54
CA THR A 309 9.24 -3.53 11.12
C THR A 309 8.11 -3.30 12.12
N ILE A 310 7.67 -2.05 12.25
CA ILE A 310 6.58 -1.68 13.16
C ILE A 310 5.33 -2.50 12.82
N ARG A 311 5.02 -2.62 11.53
CA ARG A 311 3.86 -3.35 11.04
C ARG A 311 3.90 -4.84 11.40
N ALA A 312 5.00 -5.53 11.10
CA ALA A 312 5.13 -6.95 11.42
C ALA A 312 5.04 -7.21 12.94
N LEU A 313 5.67 -6.36 13.75
CA LEU A 313 5.60 -6.47 15.21
C LEU A 313 4.17 -6.26 15.73
N LYS A 314 3.39 -5.36 15.12
CA LYS A 314 1.96 -5.17 15.46
C LYS A 314 1.12 -6.41 15.12
N VAL A 315 1.33 -7.01 13.94
CA VAL A 315 0.64 -8.24 13.55
C VAL A 315 1.01 -9.38 14.50
N LEU A 316 2.31 -9.59 14.77
CA LEU A 316 2.78 -10.60 15.72
C LEU A 316 2.21 -10.43 17.13
N THR A 317 2.09 -9.17 17.59
CA THR A 317 1.44 -8.87 18.88
C THR A 317 -0.02 -9.32 18.89
N LYS A 318 -0.77 -9.01 17.82
CA LYS A 318 -2.19 -9.39 17.70
C LYS A 318 -2.35 -10.91 17.61
N CYS A 319 -1.53 -11.58 16.81
CA CYS A 319 -1.55 -13.06 16.72
C CYS A 319 -1.27 -13.71 18.08
N ALA A 320 -0.24 -13.25 18.79
CA ALA A 320 0.12 -13.78 20.11
C ALA A 320 -1.02 -13.58 21.13
N LEU A 321 -1.70 -12.43 21.13
CA LEU A 321 -2.87 -12.18 21.99
C LEU A 321 -4.04 -13.10 21.65
N LEU A 322 -4.34 -13.30 20.37
CA LEU A 322 -5.40 -14.20 19.89
C LEU A 322 -5.14 -15.65 20.30
N ARG A 323 -3.87 -16.06 20.37
CA ARG A 323 -3.45 -17.42 20.82
C ARG A 323 -3.22 -17.53 22.31
N ASN A 324 -3.40 -16.45 23.08
CA ASN A 324 -3.08 -16.39 24.51
C ASN A 324 -1.59 -16.65 24.83
N GLU A 325 -0.71 -16.36 23.87
CA GLU A 325 0.75 -16.48 24.03
C GLU A 325 1.31 -15.22 24.69
N TRP A 326 0.97 -15.03 25.97
CA TRP A 326 1.23 -13.80 26.71
C TRP A 326 2.69 -13.38 26.73
N GLY A 327 3.61 -14.33 26.87
CA GLY A 327 5.06 -14.05 26.87
C GLY A 327 5.57 -13.50 25.53
N LEU A 328 5.04 -13.99 24.41
CA LEU A 328 5.36 -13.46 23.08
C LEU A 328 4.73 -12.09 22.86
N ALA A 329 3.47 -11.91 23.24
CA ALA A 329 2.81 -10.63 23.15
C ALA A 329 3.56 -9.55 23.96
N GLU A 330 3.95 -9.86 25.20
CA GLU A 330 4.74 -8.97 26.05
C GLU A 330 6.10 -8.64 25.43
N LYS A 331 6.79 -9.61 24.84
CA LYS A 331 8.06 -9.39 24.14
C LYS A 331 7.92 -8.39 22.99
N TYR A 332 6.91 -8.57 22.13
CA TYR A 332 6.70 -7.68 21.00
C TYR A 332 6.27 -6.28 21.46
N LEU A 333 5.43 -6.19 22.49
CA LEU A 333 5.03 -4.90 23.07
C LEU A 333 6.23 -4.15 23.67
N ARG A 334 7.16 -4.83 24.38
CA ARG A 334 8.39 -4.21 24.88
C ARG A 334 9.26 -3.66 23.75
N ILE A 335 9.37 -4.39 22.63
CA ILE A 335 10.11 -3.90 21.46
C ILE A 335 9.41 -2.66 20.88
N LEU A 336 8.09 -2.70 20.68
CA LEU A 336 7.32 -1.56 20.17
C LEU A 336 7.35 -0.35 21.11
N GLN A 337 7.49 -0.55 22.42
CA GLN A 337 7.60 0.54 23.39
C GLN A 337 8.85 1.40 23.17
N THR A 338 9.91 0.84 22.58
CA THR A 338 11.12 1.58 22.24
C THR A 338 10.97 2.42 20.96
N VAL A 339 9.93 2.18 20.18
CA VAL A 339 9.68 2.88 18.92
C VAL A 339 8.93 4.18 19.18
N PRO A 340 9.39 5.32 18.65
CA PRO A 340 8.72 6.59 18.84
C PRO A 340 7.28 6.57 18.34
N PHE A 341 6.38 7.18 19.11
CA PHE A 341 4.97 7.40 18.76
C PHE A 341 4.09 6.14 18.69
N GLU A 342 4.54 4.98 19.23
CA GLU A 342 3.75 3.76 19.31
C GLU A 342 3.12 3.52 20.69
N ASN A 343 3.22 4.48 21.61
CA ASN A 343 2.71 4.36 22.99
C ASN A 343 1.22 3.97 23.02
N ASN A 344 0.38 4.56 22.17
CA ASN A 344 -1.06 4.27 22.16
C ASN A 344 -1.35 2.79 21.82
N PHE A 345 -0.59 2.23 20.87
CA PHE A 345 -0.71 0.81 20.53
C PHE A 345 -0.26 -0.06 21.71
N VAL A 346 0.91 0.22 22.25
CA VAL A 346 1.48 -0.52 23.37
C VAL A 346 0.54 -0.46 24.58
N GLU A 347 0.03 0.70 24.93
CA GLU A 347 -0.87 0.90 26.06
C GLU A 347 -2.18 0.10 25.87
N LYS A 348 -2.83 0.22 24.70
CA LYS A 348 -4.05 -0.54 24.38
C LYS A 348 -3.83 -2.03 24.62
N TYR A 349 -2.84 -2.62 23.99
CA TYR A 349 -2.67 -4.08 24.01
C TYR A 349 -2.02 -4.63 25.28
N THR A 350 -1.27 -3.80 26.02
CA THR A 350 -0.77 -4.17 27.36
C THR A 350 -1.92 -4.41 28.34
N THR A 351 -3.02 -3.64 28.23
CA THR A 351 -4.21 -3.87 29.10
C THR A 351 -4.88 -5.22 28.90
N MET A 352 -4.63 -5.88 27.77
CA MET A 352 -5.20 -7.18 27.40
C MET A 352 -4.33 -8.37 27.82
N LEU A 353 -3.07 -8.13 28.24
CA LEU A 353 -2.17 -9.19 28.68
C LEU A 353 -2.77 -9.97 29.84
N HIS A 354 -2.74 -11.29 29.75
CA HIS A 354 -3.31 -12.23 30.73
C HIS A 354 -4.82 -12.10 30.97
N LYS A 355 -5.55 -11.44 30.01
CA LYS A 355 -6.99 -11.21 30.12
C LYS A 355 -7.70 -11.68 28.85
N PRO A 356 -7.97 -12.99 28.69
CA PRO A 356 -8.65 -13.52 27.50
C PRO A 356 -10.01 -12.85 27.24
N GLU A 357 -10.72 -12.46 28.29
CA GLU A 357 -12.00 -11.76 28.21
C GLU A 357 -11.86 -10.36 27.55
N ALA A 358 -10.77 -9.66 27.83
CA ALA A 358 -10.50 -8.36 27.21
C ALA A 358 -10.15 -8.50 25.74
N VAL A 359 -9.38 -9.55 25.37
CA VAL A 359 -9.08 -9.88 23.97
C VAL A 359 -10.36 -10.22 23.21
N ASN A 360 -11.22 -11.06 23.79
CA ASN A 360 -12.47 -11.47 23.15
C ASN A 360 -13.51 -10.33 23.03
N ALA A 361 -13.45 -9.33 23.91
CA ALA A 361 -14.33 -8.18 23.90
C ALA A 361 -13.86 -7.05 22.93
N ASP A 362 -12.62 -7.07 22.46
CA ASP A 362 -12.13 -6.07 21.52
C ASP A 362 -12.79 -6.24 20.14
N PRO A 363 -13.39 -5.18 19.56
CA PRO A 363 -14.14 -5.27 18.30
C PRO A 363 -13.32 -5.82 17.12
N GLU A 364 -12.01 -5.51 17.06
CA GLU A 364 -11.13 -6.01 16.01
C GLU A 364 -10.95 -7.52 16.13
N PHE A 365 -10.64 -8.00 17.32
CA PHE A 365 -10.46 -9.44 17.57
C PHE A 365 -11.78 -10.22 17.46
N ALA A 366 -12.88 -9.62 17.85
CA ALA A 366 -14.20 -10.23 17.66
C ALA A 366 -14.52 -10.47 16.17
N THR A 367 -14.17 -9.53 15.29
CA THR A 367 -14.34 -9.70 13.83
C THR A 367 -13.45 -10.83 13.30
N ILE A 368 -12.19 -10.91 13.74
CA ILE A 368 -11.26 -11.99 13.35
C ILE A 368 -11.80 -13.36 13.82
N ARG A 369 -12.30 -13.44 15.04
CA ARG A 369 -12.91 -14.68 15.58
C ARG A 369 -14.12 -15.15 14.76
N LEU A 370 -14.90 -14.25 14.21
CA LEU A 370 -16.05 -14.59 13.35
C LEU A 370 -15.64 -15.21 12.01
N THR A 371 -14.42 -14.99 11.56
CA THR A 371 -13.89 -15.59 10.33
C THR A 371 -13.01 -16.82 10.58
N GLU A 372 -12.63 -17.06 11.82
CA GLU A 372 -11.74 -18.15 12.21
C GLU A 372 -12.30 -19.52 11.81
N PRO A 373 -11.54 -20.38 11.09
CA PRO A 373 -11.92 -21.74 10.79
C PRO A 373 -11.86 -22.63 12.06
N ILE A 374 -12.49 -23.81 12.01
CA ILE A 374 -12.47 -24.76 13.12
C ILE A 374 -11.05 -25.26 13.39
N HIS A 375 -10.33 -25.54 12.32
CA HIS A 375 -8.93 -25.92 12.36
C HIS A 375 -8.11 -24.89 11.61
N ASP A 376 -7.10 -24.34 12.26
CA ASP A 376 -6.12 -23.51 11.58
C ASP A 376 -5.16 -24.40 10.77
N SER A 377 -4.74 -23.93 9.62
CA SER A 377 -3.79 -24.65 8.79
C SER A 377 -2.72 -23.71 8.26
N PHE A 378 -1.57 -24.28 8.06
CA PHE A 378 -0.46 -23.63 7.42
C PHE A 378 -0.71 -23.59 5.90
N GLU A 379 -0.83 -22.40 5.34
CA GLU A 379 -1.04 -22.24 3.90
C GLU A 379 0.29 -22.14 3.16
N ASN A 380 0.49 -23.07 2.23
CA ASN A 380 1.74 -23.18 1.47
C ASN A 380 1.56 -22.92 -0.03
N PHE A 381 0.44 -22.32 -0.46
CA PHE A 381 0.13 -22.14 -1.87
C PHE A 381 0.39 -20.71 -2.36
N TYR A 382 1.66 -20.39 -2.58
CA TYR A 382 2.07 -19.09 -3.12
C TYR A 382 1.62 -18.81 -4.57
N THR A 383 1.16 -19.82 -5.29
CA THR A 383 0.84 -19.72 -6.72
C THR A 383 -0.60 -19.32 -7.00
N LYS A 384 -1.48 -19.35 -6.00
CA LYS A 384 -2.89 -18.99 -6.18
C LYS A 384 -3.13 -17.56 -5.74
N PRO A 385 -4.01 -16.80 -6.42
CA PRO A 385 -4.32 -15.43 -6.02
C PRO A 385 -5.13 -15.46 -4.72
N VAL A 386 -4.43 -15.51 -3.61
CA VAL A 386 -5.01 -15.74 -2.31
C VAL A 386 -5.11 -14.42 -1.57
N PHE A 387 -6.29 -13.90 -1.46
CA PHE A 387 -6.70 -13.02 -0.41
C PHE A 387 -7.88 -13.69 0.30
N LEU A 388 -8.00 -13.47 1.59
CA LEU A 388 -8.96 -14.12 2.50
C LEU A 388 -8.71 -15.62 2.76
N GLY A 389 -7.45 -16.06 2.66
CA GLY A 389 -7.06 -17.40 3.06
C GLY A 389 -7.66 -18.51 2.19
N TYR A 390 -6.94 -18.98 1.18
CA TYR A 390 -7.42 -20.05 0.30
C TYR A 390 -7.77 -21.31 1.08
N ASN A 391 -6.98 -21.69 2.07
CA ASN A 391 -7.24 -22.87 2.87
C ASN A 391 -8.46 -22.73 3.76
N ALA A 392 -8.84 -21.53 4.19
CA ALA A 392 -10.11 -21.32 4.87
C ALA A 392 -11.31 -21.76 4.02
N ALA A 393 -11.20 -21.72 2.69
CA ALA A 393 -12.20 -22.24 1.80
C ALA A 393 -12.37 -23.78 1.88
N LEU A 394 -11.31 -24.49 2.19
CA LEU A 394 -11.31 -25.96 2.28
C LEU A 394 -11.73 -26.45 3.68
N MET A 395 -11.77 -25.58 4.67
CA MET A 395 -12.03 -25.92 6.06
C MET A 395 -13.43 -25.53 6.50
N GLU A 396 -13.93 -26.20 7.49
CA GLU A 396 -15.18 -25.83 8.14
C GLU A 396 -14.97 -24.58 8.98
N GLY A 397 -15.84 -23.60 8.81
CA GLY A 397 -15.83 -22.37 9.59
C GLY A 397 -16.75 -22.44 10.80
N ARG A 398 -16.42 -21.69 11.84
CA ARG A 398 -17.22 -21.62 13.08
C ARG A 398 -18.45 -20.74 12.97
N SER A 399 -18.53 -19.93 11.94
CA SER A 399 -19.58 -18.93 11.78
C SER A 399 -20.07 -18.78 10.35
N MET A 400 -21.16 -18.06 10.17
CA MET A 400 -21.68 -17.70 8.85
C MET A 400 -20.69 -16.81 8.06
N ASN A 401 -19.89 -15.98 8.73
CA ASN A 401 -18.87 -15.17 8.05
C ASN A 401 -17.73 -16.03 7.47
N ALA A 402 -17.28 -17.05 8.23
CA ALA A 402 -16.30 -18.01 7.74
C ALA A 402 -16.83 -18.81 6.54
N LEU A 403 -18.09 -19.26 6.61
CA LEU A 403 -18.76 -19.92 5.51
C LEU A 403 -18.88 -19.01 4.28
N MET A 404 -19.23 -17.74 4.50
CA MET A 404 -19.33 -16.74 3.43
C MET A 404 -17.96 -16.52 2.75
N ASN A 405 -16.88 -16.39 3.53
CA ASN A 405 -15.53 -16.28 2.98
C ASN A 405 -15.17 -17.52 2.14
N SER A 406 -15.46 -18.71 2.64
CA SER A 406 -15.26 -19.96 1.91
C SER A 406 -16.00 -19.96 0.56
N MET A 407 -17.29 -19.62 0.52
CA MET A 407 -18.07 -19.53 -0.70
C MET A 407 -17.49 -18.50 -1.68
N VAL A 408 -17.12 -17.32 -1.18
CA VAL A 408 -16.56 -16.24 -2.00
C VAL A 408 -15.19 -16.63 -2.59
N VAL A 409 -14.33 -17.29 -1.81
CA VAL A 409 -13.04 -17.79 -2.32
C VAL A 409 -13.26 -18.83 -3.41
N HIS A 410 -14.24 -19.72 -3.27
CA HIS A 410 -14.54 -20.71 -4.30
C HIS A 410 -15.09 -20.09 -5.60
N ILE A 411 -15.97 -19.10 -5.53
CA ILE A 411 -16.42 -18.43 -6.77
C ILE A 411 -15.29 -17.57 -7.38
N TYR A 412 -14.42 -16.99 -6.55
CA TYR A 412 -13.24 -16.26 -7.01
C TYR A 412 -12.22 -17.17 -7.71
N THR A 413 -11.95 -18.35 -7.14
CA THR A 413 -11.06 -19.35 -7.75
C THR A 413 -11.75 -20.20 -8.82
N LYS A 414 -13.06 -19.96 -9.07
CA LYS A 414 -13.90 -20.70 -10.04
C LYS A 414 -14.01 -22.20 -9.73
N SER A 415 -13.84 -22.59 -8.48
CA SER A 415 -13.96 -23.97 -7.98
C SER A 415 -15.43 -24.31 -7.72
N MET A 416 -16.21 -24.48 -8.80
CA MET A 416 -17.67 -24.58 -8.74
C MET A 416 -18.22 -25.78 -7.97
N PRO A 417 -17.68 -27.01 -8.06
CA PRO A 417 -18.16 -28.13 -7.25
C PRO A 417 -18.03 -27.88 -5.75
N GLN A 418 -16.88 -27.34 -5.33
CA GLN A 418 -16.62 -27.00 -3.93
C GLN A 418 -17.51 -25.85 -3.46
N PHE A 419 -17.75 -24.86 -4.32
CA PHE A 419 -18.69 -23.79 -4.04
C PHE A 419 -20.09 -24.34 -3.74
N LEU A 420 -20.61 -25.25 -4.57
CA LEU A 420 -21.94 -25.85 -4.35
C LEU A 420 -22.01 -26.63 -3.03
N ALA A 421 -20.98 -27.38 -2.69
CA ALA A 421 -20.92 -28.08 -1.41
C ALA A 421 -20.99 -27.11 -0.22
N ARG A 422 -20.38 -25.91 -0.35
CA ARG A 422 -20.43 -24.88 0.70
C ARG A 422 -21.77 -24.13 0.75
N CYS A 423 -22.61 -24.22 -0.26
CA CYS A 423 -23.93 -23.58 -0.28
C CYS A 423 -24.99 -24.40 0.46
N GLU A 424 -24.75 -25.66 0.79
CA GLU A 424 -25.72 -26.54 1.47
C GLU A 424 -26.28 -25.93 2.77
N PRO A 425 -25.45 -25.37 3.70
CA PRO A 425 -25.97 -24.80 4.93
C PRO A 425 -26.87 -23.57 4.78
N ILE A 426 -26.84 -22.91 3.63
CA ILE A 426 -27.68 -21.74 3.34
C ILE A 426 -28.84 -22.09 2.37
N ALA A 427 -29.06 -23.37 2.10
CA ALA A 427 -30.19 -23.81 1.25
C ALA A 427 -31.52 -23.28 1.78
N GLY A 428 -32.41 -22.87 0.88
CA GLY A 428 -33.70 -22.26 1.24
C GLY A 428 -33.66 -20.80 1.66
N THR A 429 -32.48 -20.21 1.83
CA THR A 429 -32.34 -18.77 2.14
C THR A 429 -32.18 -17.94 0.86
N THR A 430 -32.16 -16.60 0.99
CA THR A 430 -31.82 -15.68 -0.11
C THR A 430 -30.33 -15.38 -0.04
N PRO A 431 -29.51 -15.94 -0.96
CA PRO A 431 -28.06 -15.70 -0.93
C PRO A 431 -27.71 -14.25 -1.30
N PRO A 432 -26.54 -13.74 -0.86
CA PRO A 432 -26.01 -12.47 -1.33
C PRO A 432 -25.86 -12.40 -2.86
N LEU A 433 -25.81 -11.18 -3.40
CA LEU A 433 -25.94 -10.93 -4.84
C LEU A 433 -24.97 -11.74 -5.71
N SER A 434 -23.66 -11.69 -5.43
CA SER A 434 -22.67 -12.39 -6.26
C SER A 434 -22.79 -13.91 -6.15
N ILE A 435 -23.18 -14.41 -4.99
CA ILE A 435 -23.46 -15.84 -4.76
C ILE A 435 -24.71 -16.25 -5.54
N SER A 436 -25.78 -15.44 -5.50
CA SER A 436 -27.01 -15.67 -6.29
C SER A 436 -26.72 -15.72 -7.79
N GLU A 437 -25.88 -14.81 -8.30
CA GLU A 437 -25.49 -14.77 -9.70
C GLU A 437 -24.64 -15.99 -10.10
N ALA A 438 -23.74 -16.45 -9.21
CA ALA A 438 -22.97 -17.69 -9.41
C ALA A 438 -23.88 -18.91 -9.46
N LEU A 439 -24.81 -19.05 -8.53
CA LEU A 439 -25.80 -20.13 -8.50
C LEU A 439 -26.68 -20.12 -9.77
N ALA A 440 -27.17 -18.93 -10.16
CA ALA A 440 -27.96 -18.76 -11.38
C ALA A 440 -27.19 -19.23 -12.63
N MET A 441 -25.93 -18.87 -12.77
CA MET A 441 -25.07 -19.29 -13.87
C MET A 441 -24.88 -20.82 -13.90
N MET A 442 -24.87 -21.47 -12.75
CA MET A 442 -24.59 -22.89 -12.62
C MET A 442 -25.82 -23.76 -12.74
N SER A 443 -27.02 -23.23 -12.59
CA SER A 443 -28.27 -23.98 -12.52
C SER A 443 -28.52 -24.86 -13.74
N GLY A 444 -28.08 -24.44 -14.93
CA GLY A 444 -28.19 -25.24 -16.15
C GLY A 444 -27.32 -26.51 -16.17
N LYS A 445 -26.20 -26.49 -15.46
CA LYS A 445 -25.28 -27.64 -15.35
C LYS A 445 -25.54 -28.50 -14.09
N TYR A 446 -26.04 -27.88 -13.03
CA TYR A 446 -26.24 -28.51 -11.72
C TYR A 446 -27.69 -28.37 -11.27
N PRO A 447 -28.59 -29.37 -11.62
CA PRO A 447 -30.01 -29.31 -11.29
C PRO A 447 -30.31 -29.15 -9.79
N GLN A 448 -29.42 -29.60 -8.90
CA GLN A 448 -29.57 -29.48 -7.46
C GLN A 448 -29.67 -28.02 -7.00
N VAL A 449 -29.15 -27.05 -7.75
CA VAL A 449 -29.28 -25.63 -7.43
C VAL A 449 -30.74 -25.21 -7.34
N ALA A 450 -31.60 -25.68 -8.25
CA ALA A 450 -33.03 -25.35 -8.22
C ALA A 450 -33.75 -25.99 -7.01
N GLN A 451 -33.27 -27.13 -6.53
CA GLN A 451 -33.80 -27.79 -5.32
C GLN A 451 -33.33 -27.03 -4.04
N MET A 452 -32.05 -26.64 -3.99
CA MET A 452 -31.49 -25.92 -2.85
C MET A 452 -32.02 -24.48 -2.73
N PHE A 453 -32.31 -23.84 -3.86
CA PHE A 453 -32.72 -22.43 -3.92
C PHE A 453 -33.94 -22.23 -4.83
N PRO A 454 -35.11 -22.72 -4.44
CA PRO A 454 -36.31 -22.62 -5.27
C PRO A 454 -36.79 -21.19 -5.49
N SER A 455 -36.41 -20.26 -4.61
CA SER A 455 -36.73 -18.83 -4.70
C SER A 455 -35.74 -18.02 -5.52
N LEU A 456 -34.71 -18.66 -6.09
CA LEU A 456 -33.68 -17.98 -6.85
C LEU A 456 -34.26 -17.34 -8.11
N GLN A 457 -34.22 -16.01 -8.16
CA GLN A 457 -34.73 -15.28 -9.31
C GLN A 457 -33.65 -15.10 -10.36
N TYR A 458 -33.99 -15.43 -11.59
CA TYR A 458 -33.12 -15.25 -12.75
C TYR A 458 -33.50 -13.96 -13.48
N ASN A 459 -32.57 -13.01 -13.53
CA ASN A 459 -32.73 -11.84 -14.38
C ASN A 459 -32.45 -12.21 -15.84
N GLN A 460 -33.41 -12.89 -16.49
CA GLN A 460 -33.28 -13.37 -17.86
C GLN A 460 -32.85 -12.28 -18.87
N PRO A 461 -33.42 -11.06 -18.85
CA PRO A 461 -32.96 -9.99 -19.73
C PRO A 461 -31.49 -9.63 -19.54
N ARG A 462 -31.00 -9.60 -18.29
CA ARG A 462 -29.58 -9.31 -17.99
C ARG A 462 -28.66 -10.44 -18.48
N VAL A 463 -29.07 -11.69 -18.29
CA VAL A 463 -28.32 -12.87 -18.76
C VAL A 463 -28.23 -12.87 -20.29
N VAL A 464 -29.35 -12.68 -21.00
CA VAL A 464 -29.37 -12.62 -22.46
C VAL A 464 -28.51 -11.49 -23.00
N SER A 465 -28.61 -10.29 -22.38
CA SER A 465 -27.77 -9.14 -22.75
C SER A 465 -26.28 -9.45 -22.60
N PHE A 466 -25.91 -10.06 -21.46
CA PHE A 466 -24.52 -10.46 -21.20
C PHE A 466 -24.03 -11.49 -22.21
N LEU A 467 -24.82 -12.53 -22.48
CA LEU A 467 -24.44 -13.56 -23.43
C LEU A 467 -24.26 -13.01 -24.85
N ASN A 468 -25.07 -12.04 -25.27
CA ASN A 468 -24.91 -11.36 -26.55
C ASN A 468 -23.60 -10.57 -26.62
N ASP A 469 -23.25 -9.86 -25.55
CA ASP A 469 -21.99 -9.10 -25.48
C ASP A 469 -20.76 -10.01 -25.48
N VAL A 470 -20.86 -11.19 -24.88
CA VAL A 470 -19.73 -12.12 -24.68
C VAL A 470 -19.59 -13.11 -25.85
N ARG A 471 -20.68 -13.40 -26.58
CA ARG A 471 -20.71 -14.38 -27.65
C ARG A 471 -19.57 -14.27 -28.67
N PRO A 472 -19.12 -13.09 -29.11
CA PRO A 472 -18.00 -12.96 -30.03
C PRO A 472 -16.69 -13.51 -29.49
N TYR A 473 -16.50 -13.49 -28.15
CA TYR A 473 -15.23 -13.79 -27.48
C TYR A 473 -15.15 -15.17 -26.83
N ILE A 474 -16.20 -16.01 -26.99
CA ILE A 474 -16.27 -17.32 -26.31
C ILE A 474 -15.15 -18.25 -26.76
N LYS A 475 -14.78 -18.22 -28.03
CA LYS A 475 -13.84 -19.18 -28.65
C LYS A 475 -12.38 -18.74 -28.57
N ASP A 476 -12.11 -17.44 -28.43
CA ASP A 476 -10.76 -16.90 -28.45
C ASP A 476 -10.37 -16.36 -27.07
N TYR A 477 -9.39 -17.02 -26.48
CA TYR A 477 -8.95 -16.71 -25.13
C TYR A 477 -8.08 -15.44 -25.05
N ASP A 478 -7.34 -15.14 -26.10
CA ASP A 478 -6.43 -13.99 -26.11
C ASP A 478 -7.20 -12.69 -26.37
N THR A 479 -8.20 -12.72 -27.26
CA THR A 479 -9.11 -11.57 -27.49
C THR A 479 -9.99 -11.24 -26.28
N ARG A 480 -10.26 -12.19 -25.37
CA ARG A 480 -11.01 -11.91 -24.14
C ARG A 480 -10.29 -10.88 -23.27
N LYS A 481 -8.98 -10.97 -23.13
CA LYS A 481 -8.21 -10.05 -22.28
C LYS A 481 -8.27 -8.61 -22.81
N GLU A 482 -8.22 -8.44 -24.11
CA GLU A 482 -8.28 -7.13 -24.77
C GLU A 482 -9.64 -6.45 -24.55
N HIS A 483 -10.73 -7.21 -24.73
CA HIS A 483 -12.10 -6.69 -24.60
C HIS A 483 -12.63 -6.64 -23.17
N ALA A 484 -12.00 -7.33 -22.21
CA ALA A 484 -12.40 -7.29 -20.82
C ALA A 484 -12.50 -5.86 -20.29
N ARG A 485 -11.53 -5.02 -20.63
CA ARG A 485 -11.47 -3.62 -20.17
C ARG A 485 -12.62 -2.78 -20.73
N GLU A 486 -13.01 -3.01 -21.97
CA GLU A 486 -14.08 -2.27 -22.64
C GLU A 486 -15.46 -2.62 -22.06
N LEU A 487 -15.65 -3.87 -21.71
CA LEU A 487 -16.93 -4.38 -21.18
C LEU A 487 -17.10 -4.15 -19.68
N PHE A 488 -16.02 -3.90 -18.95
CA PHE A 488 -16.06 -3.74 -17.49
C PHE A 488 -17.03 -2.64 -17.02
N PRO A 489 -17.08 -1.41 -17.56
CA PRO A 489 -17.98 -0.37 -17.08
C PRO A 489 -19.46 -0.78 -17.14
N ARG A 490 -19.85 -1.60 -18.13
CA ARG A 490 -21.22 -2.10 -18.31
C ARG A 490 -21.55 -3.25 -17.36
N TRP A 491 -20.58 -4.14 -17.11
CA TRP A 491 -20.78 -5.38 -16.37
C TRP A 491 -20.14 -5.40 -14.99
N LYS A 492 -19.70 -4.24 -14.51
CA LYS A 492 -19.16 -4.06 -13.18
C LYS A 492 -20.10 -4.64 -12.12
N GLY A 493 -19.55 -5.43 -11.19
CA GLY A 493 -20.30 -6.07 -10.12
C GLY A 493 -21.14 -7.28 -10.56
N TYR A 494 -21.07 -7.72 -11.81
CA TYR A 494 -21.77 -8.90 -12.29
C TYR A 494 -20.84 -10.13 -12.27
N TYR A 495 -21.12 -11.11 -11.42
CA TYR A 495 -20.24 -12.28 -11.26
C TYR A 495 -19.96 -13.04 -12.56
N PRO A 496 -20.94 -13.29 -13.47
CA PRO A 496 -20.66 -13.95 -14.75
C PRO A 496 -19.62 -13.21 -15.61
N TYR A 497 -19.53 -11.86 -15.51
CA TYR A 497 -18.47 -11.12 -16.17
C TYR A 497 -17.08 -11.51 -15.59
N TYR A 498 -16.94 -11.55 -14.26
CA TYR A 498 -15.71 -12.01 -13.64
C TYR A 498 -15.38 -13.45 -14.01
N TYR A 499 -16.36 -14.35 -13.97
CA TYR A 499 -16.15 -15.74 -14.36
C TYR A 499 -15.58 -15.88 -15.76
N PHE A 500 -16.01 -15.02 -16.68
CA PHE A 500 -15.64 -15.05 -18.09
C PHE A 500 -14.30 -14.35 -18.37
N PHE A 501 -14.05 -13.20 -17.75
CA PHE A 501 -12.93 -12.31 -18.07
C PHE A 501 -11.86 -12.20 -16.98
N GLY A 502 -12.21 -12.45 -15.72
CA GLY A 502 -11.29 -12.33 -14.60
C GLY A 502 -10.33 -13.52 -14.49
N ASN A 503 -9.11 -13.27 -14.02
CA ASN A 503 -8.08 -14.28 -13.70
C ASN A 503 -7.93 -15.40 -14.75
N LEU A 504 -7.87 -15.05 -16.01
CA LEU A 504 -7.84 -16.01 -17.12
C LEU A 504 -6.63 -16.94 -17.06
N LYS A 505 -5.45 -16.45 -16.64
CA LYS A 505 -4.25 -17.26 -16.47
C LYS A 505 -4.38 -18.28 -15.34
N ALA A 506 -4.93 -17.87 -14.20
CA ALA A 506 -5.20 -18.75 -13.08
C ALA A 506 -6.18 -19.87 -13.47
N THR A 507 -7.18 -19.56 -14.31
CA THR A 507 -8.12 -20.55 -14.83
C THR A 507 -7.44 -21.56 -15.77
N LYS A 508 -6.49 -21.13 -16.62
CA LYS A 508 -5.71 -22.05 -17.46
C LYS A 508 -4.86 -23.02 -16.62
N GLY A 509 -4.23 -22.54 -15.55
CA GLY A 509 -3.48 -23.37 -14.61
C GLY A 509 -4.36 -24.42 -13.95
N HIS A 510 -5.51 -24.04 -13.43
CA HIS A 510 -6.45 -24.95 -12.79
C HIS A 510 -7.02 -26.02 -13.73
N ILE A 511 -7.29 -25.71 -14.99
CA ILE A 511 -7.74 -26.70 -15.95
C ILE A 511 -6.66 -27.75 -16.19
N LYS A 512 -5.39 -27.34 -16.31
CA LYS A 512 -4.27 -28.27 -16.46
C LYS A 512 -3.96 -29.06 -15.20
N GLU A 513 -4.04 -28.44 -14.03
CA GLU A 513 -3.81 -29.11 -12.74
C GLU A 513 -4.93 -30.10 -12.40
N ASN A 514 -6.20 -29.80 -12.73
CA ASN A 514 -7.31 -30.74 -12.53
C ASN A 514 -7.28 -31.92 -13.50
N GLU A 515 -6.71 -31.77 -14.70
CA GLU A 515 -6.48 -32.88 -15.59
C GLU A 515 -5.25 -33.74 -15.19
N GLY A 516 -4.30 -33.17 -14.44
CA GLY A 516 -3.07 -33.85 -14.01
C GLY A 516 -3.03 -34.30 -12.55
N SER A 517 -3.86 -33.75 -11.67
CA SER A 517 -3.73 -33.95 -10.20
C SER A 517 -4.79 -34.81 -9.56
N SER A 518 -5.37 -35.76 -10.30
CA SER A 518 -6.18 -36.80 -9.63
C SER A 518 -5.35 -37.70 -8.69
N ASN A 519 -4.03 -37.48 -8.55
CA ASN A 519 -3.12 -38.35 -7.82
C ASN A 519 -2.02 -37.68 -6.99
N GLN A 520 -2.11 -36.40 -6.66
CA GLN A 520 -1.20 -35.88 -5.62
C GLN A 520 -1.97 -35.66 -4.33
N GLY A 521 -2.00 -36.76 -3.57
CA GLY A 521 -2.31 -36.70 -2.16
C GLY A 521 -1.35 -35.76 -1.44
N VAL A 522 -1.89 -35.04 -0.51
CA VAL A 522 -1.17 -34.22 0.46
C VAL A 522 -0.12 -35.12 1.15
N ASN A 523 1.15 -34.85 0.92
CA ASN A 523 2.23 -35.26 1.81
C ASN A 523 2.69 -34.04 2.58
#